data_99887b53ed99983ea8494594f4ae0bab
#
_entry.id   99887b53ed99983ea8494594f4ae0bab
#
_cell.length_a   1.000
_cell.length_b   1.000
_cell.length_c   1.000
_cell.angle_alpha   90.00
_cell.angle_beta   90.00
_cell.angle_gamma   90.00
#
_symmetry.space_group_name_H-M   'P 1'
#
loop_
_entity.id
_entity.type
_entity.pdbx_description
1 polymer ?
#
loop_
_entity_poly.entity_id
_entity_poly.type
_entity_poly.pdbx_seq_one_letter_code
_entity_poly.pdbx_strand_id
1 'polypeptide(L)'
;MMKQRFTSAATSINSKKAPAVYSMKKAVEAMTGRKVVDIGGGRYDTGAEAARAYGATVSVYDPYNRTAEHNEIVLAGAYDVAVISNVLNVIDSEAARANVLKLAGSLAPVVLVTVYEGDGTGTGRQTAADSWQENRRTASYIEEVERALEGFAVVRAGKLIIAERR
;
A
#
# COMPACT_ATOMS: atom_id res chain seq x y z
N MET A 1 -5.39 15.43 12.11
CA MET A 1 -5.30 14.15 11.36
C MET A 1 -6.13 13.12 12.09
N MET A 2 -7.20 12.60 11.49
CA MET A 2 -7.99 11.52 12.13
C MET A 2 -7.13 10.25 12.19
N LYS A 3 -6.90 9.76 13.42
CA LYS A 3 -6.19 8.49 13.62
C LYS A 3 -7.13 7.34 13.27
N GLN A 4 -6.60 6.33 12.60
CA GLN A 4 -7.29 5.04 12.48
C GLN A 4 -7.49 4.44 13.89
N ARG A 5 -8.59 3.75 14.09
CA ARG A 5 -8.95 3.12 15.36
C ARG A 5 -8.09 1.89 15.67
N PHE A 6 -7.74 1.12 14.64
CA PHE A 6 -6.93 -0.09 14.73
C PHE A 6 -5.61 0.12 14.00
N THR A 7 -4.48 -0.19 14.63
CA THR A 7 -3.17 -0.11 13.96
C THR A 7 -2.92 -1.28 13.03
N SER A 8 -3.51 -2.43 13.33
CA SER A 8 -3.29 -3.70 12.62
C SER A 8 -1.80 -4.08 12.48
N ALA A 9 -0.95 -3.56 13.37
CA ALA A 9 0.51 -3.74 13.31
C ALA A 9 0.92 -5.22 13.36
N ALA A 10 0.19 -6.03 14.13
CA ALA A 10 0.45 -7.47 14.27
C ALA A 10 0.09 -8.29 13.03
N THR A 11 -0.62 -7.72 12.06
CA THR A 11 -1.01 -8.40 10.82
C THR A 11 0.07 -8.42 9.74
N SER A 12 1.23 -7.80 9.98
CA SER A 12 2.39 -7.90 9.09
C SER A 12 2.98 -9.31 9.13
N ILE A 13 2.58 -10.16 8.18
CA ILE A 13 2.88 -11.59 8.15
C ILE A 13 3.84 -12.04 7.05
N ASN A 14 4.37 -11.11 6.25
CA ASN A 14 5.19 -11.41 5.07
C ASN A 14 6.66 -11.75 5.43
N SER A 15 6.86 -12.62 6.43
CA SER A 15 8.21 -13.02 6.89
C SER A 15 8.91 -14.03 5.98
N LYS A 16 8.14 -14.84 5.23
CA LYS A 16 8.68 -15.93 4.40
C LYS A 16 8.41 -15.74 2.91
N LYS A 17 7.48 -14.89 2.55
CA LYS A 17 7.02 -14.70 1.17
C LYS A 17 6.72 -13.23 0.92
N ALA A 18 7.19 -12.72 -0.22
CA ALA A 18 6.88 -11.37 -0.65
C ALA A 18 5.37 -11.18 -0.90
N PRO A 19 4.81 -9.99 -0.64
CA PRO A 19 3.45 -9.64 -1.03
C PRO A 19 3.22 -9.86 -2.53
N ALA A 20 1.99 -10.25 -2.90
CA ALA A 20 1.65 -10.62 -4.28
C ALA A 20 1.95 -9.51 -5.31
N VAL A 21 1.85 -8.24 -4.92
CA VAL A 21 2.14 -7.09 -5.80
C VAL A 21 3.52 -7.18 -6.45
N TYR A 22 4.51 -7.73 -5.75
CA TYR A 22 5.89 -7.87 -6.24
C TYR A 22 6.07 -8.96 -7.31
N SER A 23 5.02 -9.72 -7.62
CA SER A 23 4.99 -10.73 -8.70
C SER A 23 3.86 -10.52 -9.70
N MET A 24 3.00 -9.53 -9.50
CA MET A 24 1.93 -9.18 -10.46
C MET A 24 2.53 -8.51 -11.68
N LYS A 25 2.27 -9.05 -12.88
CA LYS A 25 2.89 -8.60 -14.14
C LYS A 25 2.89 -7.09 -14.32
N LYS A 26 1.72 -6.46 -14.23
CA LYS A 26 1.59 -4.99 -14.42
C LYS A 26 2.33 -4.19 -13.35
N ALA A 27 2.37 -4.66 -12.12
CA ALA A 27 3.11 -4.00 -11.05
C ALA A 27 4.63 -4.14 -11.24
N VAL A 28 5.09 -5.32 -11.63
CA VAL A 28 6.52 -5.56 -11.95
C VAL A 28 6.95 -4.68 -13.13
N GLU A 29 6.15 -4.59 -14.19
CA GLU A 29 6.41 -3.69 -15.32
C GLU A 29 6.55 -2.22 -14.86
N ALA A 30 5.68 -1.76 -13.97
CA ALA A 30 5.71 -0.40 -13.43
C ALA A 30 6.94 -0.14 -12.54
N MET A 31 7.43 -1.14 -11.81
CA MET A 31 8.53 -1.01 -10.84
C MET A 31 9.92 -1.31 -11.42
N THR A 32 10.01 -2.01 -12.55
CA THR A 32 11.30 -2.47 -13.12
C THR A 32 12.29 -1.32 -13.28
N GLY A 33 13.47 -1.47 -12.66
CA GLY A 33 14.57 -0.50 -12.73
C GLY A 33 14.32 0.82 -12.00
N ARG A 34 13.28 0.91 -11.16
CA ARG A 34 12.84 2.17 -10.54
C ARG A 34 13.04 2.19 -9.03
N LYS A 35 12.99 3.41 -8.47
CA LYS A 35 12.93 3.64 -7.03
C LYS A 35 11.51 3.55 -6.54
N VAL A 36 11.25 2.66 -5.60
CA VAL A 36 9.93 2.33 -5.08
C VAL A 36 9.88 2.63 -3.59
N VAL A 37 8.78 3.22 -3.12
CA VAL A 37 8.44 3.30 -1.71
C VAL A 37 7.25 2.39 -1.42
N ASP A 38 7.37 1.52 -0.41
CA ASP A 38 6.31 0.64 0.07
C ASP A 38 5.69 1.25 1.33
N ILE A 39 4.48 1.78 1.19
CA ILE A 39 3.74 2.47 2.26
C ILE A 39 2.95 1.43 3.08
N GLY A 40 3.33 1.26 4.34
CA GLY A 40 2.78 0.23 5.20
C GLY A 40 3.34 -1.16 4.89
N GLY A 41 4.58 -1.22 4.42
CA GLY A 41 5.23 -2.47 3.97
C GLY A 41 5.60 -3.44 5.09
N GLY A 42 5.29 -3.12 6.35
CA GLY A 42 5.52 -4.00 7.47
C GLY A 42 6.97 -4.02 7.97
N ARG A 43 7.26 -5.06 8.75
CA ARG A 43 8.56 -5.22 9.42
C ARG A 43 9.61 -5.99 8.63
N TYR A 44 9.20 -6.67 7.55
CA TYR A 44 10.05 -7.56 6.77
C TYR A 44 10.40 -6.94 5.42
N ASP A 45 11.57 -7.31 4.87
CA ASP A 45 12.09 -6.79 3.59
C ASP A 45 11.87 -7.75 2.41
N THR A 46 10.97 -8.73 2.55
CA THR A 46 10.71 -9.76 1.53
C THR A 46 10.28 -9.16 0.17
N GLY A 47 9.51 -8.08 0.19
CA GLY A 47 9.14 -7.35 -1.05
C GLY A 47 10.35 -6.68 -1.69
N ALA A 48 11.18 -5.99 -0.89
CA ALA A 48 12.40 -5.35 -1.37
C ALA A 48 13.39 -6.36 -1.95
N GLU A 49 13.53 -7.52 -1.31
CA GLU A 49 14.37 -8.63 -1.80
C GLU A 49 13.86 -9.18 -3.13
N ALA A 50 12.55 -9.42 -3.25
CA ALA A 50 11.95 -9.90 -4.50
C ALA A 50 12.13 -8.91 -5.65
N ALA A 51 12.00 -7.62 -5.37
CA ALA A 51 12.11 -6.55 -6.37
C ALA A 51 13.51 -6.40 -6.98
N ARG A 52 14.54 -6.85 -6.28
CA ARG A 52 15.92 -6.87 -6.81
C ARG A 52 16.04 -7.68 -8.09
N ALA A 53 15.23 -8.72 -8.27
CA ALA A 53 15.25 -9.58 -9.44
C ALA A 53 14.95 -8.83 -10.75
N TYR A 54 14.24 -7.69 -10.67
CA TYR A 54 13.94 -6.83 -11.83
C TYR A 54 14.50 -5.40 -11.68
N GLY A 55 15.55 -5.27 -10.86
CA GLY A 55 16.32 -4.03 -10.74
C GLY A 55 15.63 -2.90 -9.99
N ALA A 56 14.52 -3.15 -9.30
CA ALA A 56 13.87 -2.14 -8.47
C ALA A 56 14.55 -2.01 -7.10
N THR A 57 14.57 -0.78 -6.57
CA THR A 57 15.05 -0.48 -5.22
C THR A 57 13.86 -0.09 -4.38
N VAL A 58 13.56 -0.81 -3.30
CA VAL A 58 12.40 -0.57 -2.45
C VAL A 58 12.81 -0.06 -1.09
N SER A 59 12.25 1.08 -0.68
CA SER A 59 12.33 1.62 0.67
C SER A 59 10.99 1.43 1.37
N VAL A 60 10.99 0.88 2.57
CA VAL A 60 9.75 0.59 3.31
C VAL A 60 9.47 1.70 4.32
N TYR A 61 8.28 2.30 4.24
CA TYR A 61 7.71 3.17 5.26
C TYR A 61 6.63 2.40 6.02
N ASP A 62 6.72 2.36 7.34
CA ASP A 62 5.66 1.79 8.18
C ASP A 62 5.68 2.45 9.57
N PRO A 63 4.64 3.23 9.93
CA PRO A 63 4.62 3.98 11.19
C PRO A 63 4.53 3.08 12.43
N TYR A 64 4.16 1.81 12.26
CA TYR A 64 3.96 0.88 13.37
C TYR A 64 5.05 -0.22 13.47
N ASN A 65 5.76 -0.49 12.38
CA ASN A 65 6.71 -1.61 12.28
C ASN A 65 8.15 -1.17 11.99
N ARG A 66 8.40 0.11 11.74
CA ARG A 66 9.74 0.68 11.51
C ARG A 66 10.00 1.81 12.50
N THR A 67 11.27 2.12 12.77
CA THR A 67 11.64 3.20 13.68
C THR A 67 11.28 4.56 13.10
N ALA A 68 11.06 5.55 13.97
CA ALA A 68 10.78 6.93 13.54
C ALA A 68 11.91 7.48 12.66
N GLU A 69 13.15 7.26 13.06
CA GLU A 69 14.34 7.71 12.31
C GLU A 69 14.39 7.10 10.89
N HIS A 70 14.14 5.79 10.77
CA HIS A 70 14.05 5.14 9.46
C HIS A 70 12.96 5.76 8.60
N ASN A 71 11.76 5.94 9.17
CA ASN A 71 10.62 6.51 8.47
C ASN A 71 10.87 7.97 8.01
N GLU A 72 11.55 8.78 8.80
CA GLU A 72 11.92 10.15 8.42
C GLU A 72 12.83 10.17 7.19
N ILE A 73 13.81 9.27 7.14
CA ILE A 73 14.71 9.12 5.98
C ILE A 73 13.91 8.73 4.73
N VAL A 74 13.01 7.77 4.86
CA VAL A 74 12.18 7.31 3.73
C VAL A 74 11.27 8.44 3.24
N LEU A 75 10.60 9.17 4.14
CA LEU A 75 9.72 10.28 3.78
C LEU A 75 10.44 11.49 3.16
N ALA A 76 11.73 11.65 3.41
CA ALA A 76 12.56 12.68 2.77
C ALA A 76 13.00 12.31 1.35
N GLY A 77 12.77 11.06 0.92
CA GLY A 77 13.13 10.57 -0.41
C GLY A 77 12.15 11.01 -1.51
N ALA A 78 12.57 10.81 -2.75
CA ALA A 78 11.74 10.93 -3.94
C ALA A 78 11.75 9.60 -4.69
N TYR A 79 10.59 9.17 -5.14
CA TYR A 79 10.36 7.84 -5.71
C TYR A 79 9.67 7.91 -7.07
N ASP A 80 9.82 6.89 -7.87
CA ASP A 80 9.12 6.74 -9.15
C ASP A 80 7.77 6.08 -8.97
N VAL A 81 7.68 5.15 -8.01
CA VAL A 81 6.49 4.35 -7.75
C VAL A 81 6.26 4.23 -6.23
N ALA A 82 5.04 4.41 -5.79
CA ALA A 82 4.59 4.06 -4.45
C ALA A 82 3.72 2.81 -4.50
N VAL A 83 3.93 1.89 -3.57
CA VAL A 83 3.14 0.67 -3.39
C VAL A 83 2.36 0.75 -2.09
N ILE A 84 1.07 0.44 -2.14
CA ILE A 84 0.19 0.26 -0.98
C ILE A 84 -0.38 -1.16 -1.07
N SER A 85 0.23 -2.10 -0.36
CA SER A 85 -0.13 -3.52 -0.45
C SER A 85 -0.72 -4.03 0.86
N ASN A 86 -1.99 -4.43 0.83
CA ASN A 86 -2.73 -4.94 1.98
C ASN A 86 -2.78 -3.97 3.17
N VAL A 87 -2.88 -2.68 2.91
CA VAL A 87 -2.96 -1.61 3.91
C VAL A 87 -4.38 -1.05 4.02
N LEU A 88 -5.01 -0.68 2.91
CA LEU A 88 -6.34 -0.04 2.95
C LEU A 88 -7.40 -0.95 3.56
N ASN A 89 -7.28 -2.26 3.37
CA ASN A 89 -8.23 -3.24 3.89
C ASN A 89 -8.18 -3.43 5.41
N VAL A 90 -7.13 -2.97 6.08
CA VAL A 90 -6.97 -3.05 7.54
C VAL A 90 -7.20 -1.71 8.26
N ILE A 91 -7.64 -0.70 7.54
CA ILE A 91 -7.97 0.63 8.07
C ILE A 91 -9.49 0.83 8.03
N ASP A 92 -10.09 1.05 9.20
CA ASP A 92 -11.54 1.17 9.39
C ASP A 92 -12.13 2.55 9.04
N SER A 93 -11.28 3.54 8.79
CA SER A 93 -11.68 4.92 8.49
C SER A 93 -11.33 5.31 7.06
N GLU A 94 -12.31 5.77 6.28
CA GLU A 94 -12.09 6.31 4.93
C GLU A 94 -11.13 7.50 4.94
N ALA A 95 -11.24 8.40 5.92
CA ALA A 95 -10.35 9.53 6.05
C ALA A 95 -8.90 9.10 6.30
N ALA A 96 -8.67 8.06 7.11
CA ALA A 96 -7.35 7.51 7.35
C ALA A 96 -6.79 6.81 6.10
N ARG A 97 -7.61 6.08 5.34
CA ARG A 97 -7.22 5.52 4.03
C ARG A 97 -6.85 6.61 3.04
N ALA A 98 -7.63 7.70 2.98
CA ALA A 98 -7.31 8.84 2.13
C ALA A 98 -5.96 9.49 2.48
N ASN A 99 -5.58 9.56 3.76
CA ASN A 99 -4.28 10.06 4.18
C ASN A 99 -3.13 9.18 3.68
N VAL A 100 -3.28 7.86 3.71
CA VAL A 100 -2.29 6.92 3.16
C VAL A 100 -2.12 7.11 1.66
N LEU A 101 -3.23 7.23 0.92
CA LEU A 101 -3.22 7.46 -0.53
C LEU A 101 -2.57 8.80 -0.89
N LYS A 102 -2.91 9.88 -0.18
CA LYS A 102 -2.31 11.20 -0.40
C LYS A 102 -0.81 11.22 -0.11
N LEU A 103 -0.37 10.52 0.95
CA LEU A 103 1.05 10.36 1.23
C LEU A 103 1.77 9.68 0.07
N ALA A 104 1.22 8.56 -0.42
CA ALA A 104 1.80 7.86 -1.57
C ALA A 104 1.88 8.75 -2.81
N GLY A 105 0.81 9.46 -3.15
CA GLY A 105 0.78 10.40 -4.27
C GLY A 105 1.71 11.61 -4.12
N SER A 106 2.04 12.01 -2.88
CA SER A 106 3.03 13.07 -2.64
C SER A 106 4.47 12.59 -2.87
N LEU A 107 4.74 11.31 -2.68
CA LEU A 107 6.08 10.72 -2.78
C LEU A 107 6.42 10.20 -4.18
N ALA A 108 5.42 9.83 -4.98
CA ALA A 108 5.63 9.24 -6.29
C ALA A 108 4.53 9.60 -7.30
N PRO A 109 4.87 9.69 -8.62
CA PRO A 109 3.89 9.95 -9.67
C PRO A 109 3.04 8.72 -10.06
N VAL A 110 3.45 7.52 -9.66
CA VAL A 110 2.72 6.27 -9.88
C VAL A 110 2.41 5.64 -8.53
N VAL A 111 1.14 5.29 -8.30
CA VAL A 111 0.70 4.60 -7.07
C VAL A 111 0.04 3.28 -7.45
N LEU A 112 0.55 2.20 -6.88
CA LEU A 112 0.04 0.84 -7.05
C LEU A 112 -0.66 0.41 -5.77
N VAL A 113 -1.91 -0.03 -5.87
CA VAL A 113 -2.70 -0.45 -4.71
C VAL A 113 -3.20 -1.88 -4.90
N THR A 114 -2.96 -2.73 -3.91
CA THR A 114 -3.57 -4.05 -3.78
C THR A 114 -4.20 -4.18 -2.40
N VAL A 115 -5.26 -4.97 -2.29
CA VAL A 115 -5.95 -5.25 -1.04
C VAL A 115 -6.21 -6.75 -0.88
N TYR A 116 -6.20 -7.21 0.36
CA TYR A 116 -6.81 -8.49 0.71
C TYR A 116 -8.31 -8.29 0.83
N GLU A 117 -9.08 -9.02 0.02
CA GLU A 117 -10.54 -8.85 -0.09
C GLU A 117 -11.33 -9.53 1.04
N GLY A 118 -10.65 -10.31 1.90
CA GLY A 118 -11.27 -11.05 2.98
C GLY A 118 -12.32 -12.05 2.46
N ASP A 119 -13.52 -12.04 3.04
CA ASP A 119 -14.66 -12.84 2.59
C ASP A 119 -15.45 -12.18 1.43
N GLY A 120 -15.08 -10.97 1.02
CA GLY A 120 -15.70 -10.24 -0.08
C GLY A 120 -17.13 -9.74 0.17
N THR A 121 -17.61 -9.79 1.43
CA THR A 121 -18.98 -9.37 1.78
C THR A 121 -19.19 -7.86 1.73
N GLY A 122 -18.12 -7.08 1.83
CA GLY A 122 -18.17 -5.62 1.96
C GLY A 122 -18.48 -5.16 3.39
N THR A 123 -18.58 -6.07 4.36
CA THR A 123 -18.84 -5.76 5.76
C THR A 123 -17.54 -5.82 6.55
N GLY A 124 -17.06 -4.65 6.99
CA GLY A 124 -15.89 -4.53 7.84
C GLY A 124 -16.15 -5.08 9.24
N ARG A 125 -15.11 -5.68 9.83
CA ARG A 125 -15.18 -6.20 11.21
C ARG A 125 -13.82 -6.16 11.89
N GLN A 126 -13.87 -6.06 13.22
CA GLN A 126 -12.71 -6.26 14.08
C GLN A 126 -12.34 -7.75 14.07
N THR A 127 -11.08 -8.05 13.79
CA THR A 127 -10.55 -9.44 13.72
C THR A 127 -9.73 -9.84 14.94
N ALA A 128 -9.18 -8.86 15.64
CA ALA A 128 -8.45 -9.02 16.90
C ALA A 128 -8.51 -7.71 17.69
N ALA A 129 -7.88 -7.67 18.87
CA ALA A 129 -7.94 -6.50 19.77
C ALA A 129 -7.56 -5.17 19.09
N ASP A 130 -6.56 -5.20 18.20
CA ASP A 130 -6.08 -4.03 17.44
C ASP A 130 -6.02 -4.31 15.93
N SER A 131 -6.94 -5.12 15.42
CA SER A 131 -6.95 -5.52 14.00
C SER A 131 -8.34 -5.40 13.39
N TRP A 132 -8.38 -4.89 12.17
CA TRP A 132 -9.58 -4.67 11.37
C TRP A 132 -9.45 -5.33 10.01
N GLN A 133 -10.56 -5.74 9.41
CA GLN A 133 -10.65 -6.20 8.03
C GLN A 133 -11.91 -5.65 7.37
N GLU A 134 -11.75 -4.93 6.26
CA GLU A 134 -12.85 -4.32 5.50
C GLU A 134 -13.70 -5.35 4.73
N ASN A 135 -13.12 -6.46 4.32
CA ASN A 135 -13.78 -7.49 3.52
C ASN A 135 -14.39 -6.98 2.19
N ARG A 136 -13.75 -5.98 1.61
CA ARG A 136 -14.22 -5.35 0.37
C ARG A 136 -13.43 -5.85 -0.84
N ARG A 137 -14.09 -5.97 -1.97
CA ARG A 137 -13.44 -6.27 -3.24
C ARG A 137 -12.59 -5.09 -3.72
N THR A 138 -11.51 -5.37 -4.43
CA THR A 138 -10.58 -4.35 -4.97
C THR A 138 -11.31 -3.24 -5.73
N ALA A 139 -12.26 -3.60 -6.59
CA ALA A 139 -13.03 -2.62 -7.37
C ALA A 139 -13.77 -1.56 -6.52
N SER A 140 -14.16 -1.90 -5.30
CA SER A 140 -14.88 -0.97 -4.41
C SER A 140 -14.02 0.17 -3.86
N TYR A 141 -12.70 0.09 -3.97
CA TYR A 141 -11.77 1.15 -3.53
C TYR A 141 -11.50 2.20 -4.60
N ILE A 142 -11.90 1.97 -5.86
CA ILE A 142 -11.54 2.87 -6.98
C ILE A 142 -11.99 4.31 -6.72
N GLU A 143 -13.23 4.52 -6.29
CA GLU A 143 -13.73 5.87 -6.00
C GLU A 143 -12.97 6.57 -4.87
N GLU A 144 -12.56 5.83 -3.83
CA GLU A 144 -11.73 6.39 -2.76
C GLU A 144 -10.35 6.79 -3.29
N VAL A 145 -9.75 5.97 -4.16
CA VAL A 145 -8.46 6.27 -4.80
C VAL A 145 -8.56 7.50 -5.68
N GLU A 146 -9.60 7.59 -6.52
CA GLU A 146 -9.85 8.75 -7.38
C GLU A 146 -10.02 10.05 -6.59
N ARG A 147 -10.81 10.01 -5.50
CA ARG A 147 -11.00 11.18 -4.62
C ARG A 147 -9.73 11.61 -3.90
N ALA A 148 -8.94 10.63 -3.41
CA ALA A 148 -7.73 10.93 -2.65
C ALA A 148 -6.56 11.38 -3.53
N LEU A 149 -6.49 10.87 -4.77
CA LEU A 149 -5.44 11.14 -5.75
C LEU A 149 -5.97 12.03 -6.88
N GLU A 150 -6.48 13.20 -6.51
CA GLU A 150 -6.90 14.20 -7.50
C GLU A 150 -5.74 14.53 -8.44
N GLY A 151 -6.01 14.57 -9.76
CA GLY A 151 -5.00 14.78 -10.79
C GLY A 151 -4.28 13.49 -11.24
N PHE A 152 -4.68 12.33 -10.74
CA PHE A 152 -4.21 11.04 -11.24
C PHE A 152 -5.25 10.38 -12.15
N ALA A 153 -4.78 9.65 -13.15
CA ALA A 153 -5.60 8.72 -13.93
C ALA A 153 -5.62 7.37 -13.20
N VAL A 154 -6.80 6.87 -12.87
CA VAL A 154 -6.95 5.62 -12.12
C VAL A 154 -7.54 4.54 -13.00
N VAL A 155 -6.87 3.39 -13.07
CA VAL A 155 -7.33 2.19 -13.79
C VAL A 155 -7.18 0.95 -12.90
N ARG A 156 -7.93 -0.09 -13.22
CA ARG A 156 -7.83 -1.39 -12.53
C ARG A 156 -7.43 -2.49 -13.52
N ALA A 157 -6.44 -3.28 -13.13
CA ALA A 157 -6.00 -4.48 -13.82
C ALA A 157 -6.11 -5.68 -12.87
N GLY A 158 -7.23 -6.42 -12.94
CA GLY A 158 -7.52 -7.51 -11.99
C GLY A 158 -7.64 -6.99 -10.55
N LYS A 159 -6.77 -7.47 -9.67
CA LYS A 159 -6.68 -7.07 -8.26
C LYS A 159 -5.65 -5.96 -8.00
N LEU A 160 -5.20 -5.28 -9.04
CA LEU A 160 -4.30 -4.15 -8.95
C LEU A 160 -5.01 -2.86 -9.38
N ILE A 161 -4.93 -1.83 -8.57
CA ILE A 161 -5.31 -0.46 -8.94
C ILE A 161 -4.03 0.29 -9.25
N ILE A 162 -4.00 0.97 -10.39
CA ILE A 162 -2.88 1.78 -10.86
C ILE A 162 -3.35 3.22 -10.98
N ALA A 163 -2.71 4.13 -10.27
CA ALA A 163 -2.95 5.56 -10.39
C ALA A 163 -1.69 6.24 -10.90
N GLU A 164 -1.80 6.98 -11.99
CA GLU A 164 -0.69 7.71 -12.61
C GLU A 164 -1.01 9.20 -12.67
N ARG A 165 -0.08 10.03 -12.22
CA ARG A 165 -0.23 11.49 -12.26
C ARG A 165 -0.31 11.96 -13.73
N ARG A 166 -1.33 12.77 -14.04
CA ARG A 166 -1.54 13.39 -15.34
C ARG A 166 -0.57 14.54 -15.61
#